data_01199f74c48819b26703d529593962c2
#
_entry.id   01199f74c48819b26703d529593962c2
#
_cell.length_a   1.000
_cell.length_b   1.000
_cell.length_c   1.000
_cell.angle_alpha   90.00
_cell.angle_beta   90.00
_cell.angle_gamma   90.00
#
_symmetry.space_group_name_H-M   'P 1'
#
loop_
_entity.id
_entity.type
_entity.pdbx_description
1 polymer ?
#
loop_
_entity_poly.entity_id
_entity_poly.type
_entity_poly.pdbx_seq_one_letter_code
_entity_poly.pdbx_strand_id
1 'polypeptide(L)'
;MKSPSSLHLVAVFSLLVVAAAAEVFFEESFNDGWESRWVKSEWKKDENVAGEWNHTSGKWNGXANDKGIQTSEDYRFXAISAEFPEFSNKGKNLVFQFSVKHEQKLDCGGGYMKLLSGDVDQKKFGGDTPYSIMFGPDICGYSTKKVHAILTHNETNHLIKKEVPCETDQLTHVYTFILRPDATYSILIDNVEKQSGSLYSDWDILPPKKIKDPSAKKPEDWDDKEFIDDPEDKKPEGYDDIPEEITDPEAKKPEDWDDEEDGEWTAPTIPNPEYKGPWKAKKIKNPNYKGKWKAPMIDNPDFKDDPDLYVFPKLKYVGVELWQVKSGTLFDNVVICDDPEYAKSIAEETWGKQKDAEKAAFEEAEKKREEEESKNAPAESDAEEDDEADEADSDDADDKSDSKDEDTHDEL
;
A
#
# COMPACT_ATOMS: atom_id res chain seq x y z
N MET A 1 -64.52 45.98 -35.01
CA MET A 1 -63.30 46.18 -34.19
C MET A 1 -62.63 44.86 -34.03
N LYS A 2 -61.53 44.68 -34.76
CA LYS A 2 -60.70 43.42 -34.69
C LYS A 2 -59.49 43.68 -33.82
N SER A 3 -59.32 42.83 -32.78
CA SER A 3 -58.22 42.86 -31.87
C SER A 3 -56.92 42.30 -32.56
N PRO A 4 -55.77 42.93 -32.39
CA PRO A 4 -54.56 42.39 -32.99
C PRO A 4 -54.01 41.22 -32.14
N SER A 5 -53.78 40.10 -32.80
CA SER A 5 -53.11 38.95 -32.19
C SER A 5 -51.62 39.24 -31.98
N SER A 6 -51.18 39.19 -30.74
CA SER A 6 -49.77 39.36 -30.43
C SER A 6 -49.00 38.02 -30.72
N LEU A 7 -48.11 38.13 -31.67
CA LEU A 7 -47.20 37.01 -32.01
C LEU A 7 -46.07 36.98 -30.99
N HIS A 8 -46.04 35.96 -30.13
CA HIS A 8 -44.94 35.79 -29.21
C HIS A 8 -43.80 35.05 -29.93
N LEU A 9 -42.73 35.76 -30.20
CA LEU A 9 -41.53 35.20 -30.79
C LEU A 9 -40.74 34.48 -29.66
N VAL A 10 -40.78 33.16 -29.65
CA VAL A 10 -39.97 32.37 -28.73
C VAL A 10 -38.59 32.23 -29.36
N ALA A 11 -37.63 32.96 -28.84
CA ALA A 11 -36.24 32.82 -29.25
C ALA A 11 -35.66 31.59 -28.55
N VAL A 12 -35.43 30.50 -29.29
CA VAL A 12 -34.78 29.31 -28.80
C VAL A 12 -33.27 29.58 -28.86
N PHE A 13 -32.68 29.83 -27.70
CA PHE A 13 -31.23 29.94 -27.58
C PHE A 13 -30.67 28.51 -27.57
N SER A 14 -30.11 28.07 -28.70
CA SER A 14 -29.37 26.84 -28.78
C SER A 14 -27.99 27.09 -28.15
N LEU A 15 -27.80 26.60 -26.95
CA LEU A 15 -26.48 26.63 -26.30
C LEU A 15 -25.61 25.59 -27.01
N LEU A 16 -24.73 26.06 -27.89
CA LEU A 16 -23.73 25.20 -28.50
C LEU A 16 -22.66 24.94 -27.44
N VAL A 17 -22.74 23.81 -26.78
CA VAL A 17 -21.65 23.34 -25.92
C VAL A 17 -20.59 22.75 -26.83
N VAL A 18 -19.56 23.53 -27.09
CA VAL A 18 -18.39 23.03 -27.80
C VAL A 18 -17.56 22.27 -26.77
N ALA A 19 -17.63 20.96 -26.81
CA ALA A 19 -16.75 20.13 -25.98
C ALA A 19 -15.31 20.35 -26.46
N ALA A 20 -14.45 20.80 -25.56
CA ALA A 20 -13.03 20.95 -25.88
C ALA A 20 -12.41 19.57 -26.12
N ALA A 21 -11.67 19.41 -27.21
CA ALA A 21 -10.94 18.18 -27.47
C ALA A 21 -9.83 18.01 -26.44
N ALA A 22 -9.56 16.75 -26.07
CA ALA A 22 -8.49 16.41 -25.14
C ALA A 22 -7.13 16.89 -25.68
N GLU A 23 -6.35 17.50 -24.81
CA GLU A 23 -4.94 17.83 -25.12
C GLU A 23 -4.09 16.65 -24.66
N VAL A 24 -3.44 16.00 -25.64
CA VAL A 24 -2.58 14.85 -25.39
C VAL A 24 -1.13 15.32 -25.48
N PHE A 25 -0.44 15.26 -24.33
CA PHE A 25 0.97 15.71 -24.26
C PHE A 25 1.92 14.62 -24.70
N PHE A 26 1.56 13.35 -24.45
CA PHE A 26 2.34 12.19 -24.86
C PHE A 26 1.46 10.97 -24.90
N GLU A 27 1.67 10.12 -25.91
CA GLU A 27 0.97 8.83 -26.02
C GLU A 27 1.91 7.83 -26.68
N GLU A 28 2.02 6.63 -26.07
CA GLU A 28 2.89 5.57 -26.57
C GLU A 28 2.20 4.22 -26.48
N SER A 29 2.07 3.57 -27.62
CA SER A 29 1.56 2.19 -27.72
C SER A 29 2.66 1.19 -28.04
N PHE A 30 3.91 1.65 -28.14
CA PHE A 30 5.07 0.83 -28.50
C PHE A 30 4.92 0.05 -29.81
N ASN A 31 4.12 0.57 -30.71
CA ASN A 31 4.03 0.06 -32.08
C ASN A 31 5.27 0.53 -32.87
N ASP A 32 5.24 0.39 -34.17
CA ASP A 32 6.40 0.69 -35.04
C ASP A 32 6.99 2.08 -34.73
N GLY A 33 8.31 2.16 -34.72
CA GLY A 33 9.05 3.42 -34.57
C GLY A 33 9.28 3.86 -33.12
N TRP A 34 8.93 3.05 -32.14
CA TRP A 34 9.10 3.41 -30.71
C TRP A 34 10.56 3.69 -30.36
N GLU A 35 11.51 3.01 -31.02
CA GLU A 35 12.95 3.18 -30.76
C GLU A 35 13.44 4.60 -31.05
N SER A 36 12.75 5.34 -31.92
CA SER A 36 13.11 6.72 -32.22
C SER A 36 12.61 7.68 -31.12
N ARG A 37 11.65 7.27 -30.31
CA ARG A 37 11.08 8.10 -29.26
C ARG A 37 11.67 7.81 -27.89
N TRP A 38 12.18 6.61 -27.64
CA TRP A 38 12.67 6.16 -26.35
C TRP A 38 14.18 6.01 -26.34
N VAL A 39 14.81 6.46 -25.27
CA VAL A 39 16.27 6.39 -25.09
C VAL A 39 16.55 5.43 -23.94
N LYS A 40 17.30 4.37 -24.24
CA LYS A 40 17.78 3.45 -23.20
C LYS A 40 18.88 4.14 -22.41
N SER A 41 18.80 4.10 -21.10
CA SER A 41 19.82 4.67 -20.22
C SER A 41 21.06 3.78 -20.19
N GLU A 42 22.20 4.40 -20.00
CA GLU A 42 23.48 3.71 -19.77
C GLU A 42 23.89 3.75 -18.30
N TRP A 43 22.99 4.20 -17.43
CA TRP A 43 23.21 4.26 -16.00
C TRP A 43 23.52 2.85 -15.45
N LYS A 44 24.60 2.74 -14.68
CA LYS A 44 25.09 1.47 -14.10
C LYS A 44 25.62 0.46 -15.13
N LYS A 45 25.81 0.87 -16.39
CA LYS A 45 26.36 0.00 -17.44
C LYS A 45 27.81 -0.37 -17.17
N ASP A 46 28.58 0.57 -16.67
CA ASP A 46 29.97 0.37 -16.31
C ASP A 46 30.17 -0.57 -15.10
N GLU A 47 29.12 -0.71 -14.28
CA GLU A 47 29.11 -1.67 -13.16
C GLU A 47 28.56 -3.04 -13.61
N ASN A 48 28.15 -3.16 -14.88
CA ASN A 48 27.58 -4.37 -15.47
C ASN A 48 26.27 -4.82 -14.81
N VAL A 49 25.48 -3.86 -14.33
CA VAL A 49 24.16 -4.12 -13.71
C VAL A 49 23.02 -3.35 -14.40
N ALA A 50 23.26 -2.75 -15.56
CA ALA A 50 22.20 -2.16 -16.38
C ALA A 50 21.51 -3.26 -17.19
N GLY A 51 20.18 -3.29 -17.14
CA GLY A 51 19.38 -4.31 -17.80
C GLY A 51 18.93 -3.94 -19.20
N GLU A 52 18.56 -4.94 -19.97
CA GLU A 52 18.07 -4.77 -21.33
C GLU A 52 16.53 -4.88 -21.38
N TRP A 53 15.97 -4.34 -22.45
CA TRP A 53 14.54 -4.30 -22.68
C TRP A 53 14.20 -5.12 -23.91
N ASN A 54 13.15 -5.93 -23.82
CA ASN A 54 12.56 -6.65 -24.95
C ASN A 54 11.34 -5.91 -25.48
N HIS A 55 11.11 -5.96 -26.77
CA HIS A 55 9.91 -5.46 -27.43
C HIS A 55 9.03 -6.66 -27.76
N THR A 56 7.92 -6.84 -27.06
CA THR A 56 7.16 -8.09 -27.09
C THR A 56 5.70 -7.86 -26.66
N SER A 57 4.84 -8.75 -27.12
CA SER A 57 3.46 -8.84 -26.64
C SER A 57 3.36 -9.64 -25.33
N GLY A 58 4.44 -10.31 -24.94
CA GLY A 58 4.50 -11.08 -23.71
C GLY A 58 3.78 -12.41 -23.78
N LYS A 59 3.76 -13.08 -22.65
CA LYS A 59 3.08 -14.36 -22.47
C LYS A 59 1.57 -14.14 -22.31
N TRP A 60 0.77 -15.15 -22.62
CA TRP A 60 -0.70 -15.16 -22.52
C TRP A 60 -1.35 -13.84 -22.97
N ASN A 61 -0.82 -13.23 -24.03
CA ASN A 61 -1.33 -11.96 -24.55
C ASN A 61 -2.72 -12.09 -25.18
N GLY A 62 -3.46 -11.02 -25.17
CA GLY A 62 -4.76 -10.93 -25.83
C GLY A 62 -4.66 -10.54 -27.31
N UNK A 63 -3.62 -10.00 -27.74
CA UNK A 63 -3.40 -9.63 -28.98
C UNK A 63 -2.05 -9.75 -29.27
N ALA A 64 -1.67 -10.67 -30.10
CA ALA A 64 -0.30 -11.04 -30.40
C ALA A 64 0.49 -9.94 -31.12
N ASN A 65 -0.18 -9.05 -31.76
CA ASN A 65 0.45 -7.95 -32.50
C ASN A 65 0.59 -6.69 -31.68
N ASP A 66 0.00 -6.66 -30.48
CA ASP A 66 0.08 -5.53 -29.57
C ASP A 66 1.29 -5.73 -28.65
N LYS A 67 2.30 -4.90 -28.80
CA LYS A 67 3.58 -5.05 -28.10
C LYS A 67 3.85 -3.88 -27.16
N GLY A 68 4.54 -4.20 -26.07
CA GLY A 68 5.10 -3.22 -25.17
C GLY A 68 6.59 -3.43 -24.98
N ILE A 69 7.16 -2.79 -23.97
CA ILE A 69 8.55 -2.99 -23.58
C ILE A 69 8.61 -3.76 -22.26
N GLN A 70 9.51 -4.72 -22.19
CA GLN A 70 9.58 -5.65 -21.06
C GLN A 70 11.01 -5.76 -20.52
N THR A 71 11.14 -5.71 -19.19
CA THR A 71 12.43 -6.00 -18.55
C THR A 71 12.81 -7.45 -18.81
N SER A 72 14.07 -7.70 -19.13
CA SER A 72 14.49 -9.01 -19.65
C SER A 72 15.64 -9.67 -18.88
N GLU A 73 16.19 -9.01 -17.87
CA GLU A 73 17.32 -9.56 -17.10
C GLU A 73 17.07 -9.42 -15.61
N ASP A 74 17.30 -10.50 -14.89
CA ASP A 74 17.18 -10.52 -13.41
C ASP A 74 18.35 -9.78 -12.77
N TYR A 75 18.09 -9.20 -11.60
CA TYR A 75 19.10 -8.49 -10.76
C TYR A 75 19.72 -7.33 -11.54
N ARG A 76 18.88 -6.47 -12.15
CA ARG A 76 19.35 -5.34 -12.97
C ARG A 76 18.54 -4.08 -12.68
N PHE A 77 19.18 -2.97 -13.05
CA PHE A 77 18.51 -1.68 -13.15
C PHE A 77 18.03 -1.47 -14.57
N UNK A 78 16.81 -1.15 -14.90
CA UNK A 78 16.25 -1.02 -16.01
C UNK A 78 15.86 0.29 -16.09
N ALA A 79 16.45 1.15 -16.97
CA ALA A 79 15.98 2.53 -17.14
C ALA A 79 15.85 2.90 -18.60
N ILE A 80 14.74 3.57 -18.95
CA ILE A 80 14.43 4.00 -20.33
C ILE A 80 13.50 5.22 -20.22
N SER A 81 13.64 6.20 -21.13
CA SER A 81 12.81 7.40 -21.08
C SER A 81 12.51 7.95 -22.47
N ALA A 82 11.43 8.74 -22.55
CA ALA A 82 11.04 9.45 -23.77
C ALA A 82 10.85 10.93 -23.45
N GLU A 83 11.19 11.78 -24.44
CA GLU A 83 11.02 13.22 -24.34
C GLU A 83 9.75 13.63 -25.09
N PHE A 84 9.01 14.59 -24.54
CA PHE A 84 7.86 15.21 -25.19
C PHE A 84 7.97 16.73 -25.11
N PRO A 85 7.18 17.47 -25.89
CA PRO A 85 7.22 18.93 -25.79
C PRO A 85 6.87 19.39 -24.38
N GLU A 86 7.71 20.24 -23.80
CA GLU A 86 7.55 20.75 -22.44
C GLU A 86 6.18 21.37 -22.26
N PHE A 87 5.52 21.06 -21.13
CA PHE A 87 4.21 21.65 -20.80
C PHE A 87 4.07 21.88 -19.32
N SER A 88 3.12 22.75 -18.97
CA SER A 88 2.67 22.98 -17.61
C SER A 88 1.21 22.52 -17.49
N ASN A 89 0.87 21.91 -16.37
CA ASN A 89 -0.52 21.55 -16.08
C ASN A 89 -1.29 22.68 -15.41
N LYS A 90 -0.74 23.88 -15.34
CA LYS A 90 -1.45 25.01 -14.72
C LYS A 90 -2.78 25.28 -15.44
N GLY A 91 -3.86 25.34 -14.65
CA GLY A 91 -5.21 25.58 -15.17
C GLY A 91 -5.86 24.40 -15.86
N LYS A 92 -5.26 23.22 -15.80
CA LYS A 92 -5.80 22.03 -16.46
C LYS A 92 -5.54 20.77 -15.62
N ASN A 93 -6.26 19.71 -15.90
CA ASN A 93 -6.00 18.41 -15.30
C ASN A 93 -4.68 17.86 -15.81
N LEU A 94 -4.01 17.05 -14.98
CA LEU A 94 -2.91 16.21 -15.40
C LEU A 94 -3.38 14.75 -15.22
N VAL A 95 -3.44 14.01 -16.34
CA VAL A 95 -3.79 12.60 -16.33
C VAL A 95 -2.58 11.81 -16.78
N PHE A 96 -2.12 10.90 -15.94
CA PHE A 96 -0.97 10.06 -16.20
C PHE A 96 -1.40 8.60 -16.07
N GLN A 97 -1.35 7.86 -17.18
CA GLN A 97 -1.87 6.49 -17.26
C GLN A 97 -0.91 5.59 -18.01
N PHE A 98 -0.79 4.36 -17.58
CA PHE A 98 -0.06 3.33 -18.32
C PHE A 98 -0.56 1.95 -17.90
N SER A 99 -0.31 0.95 -18.74
CA SER A 99 -0.56 -0.43 -18.36
C SER A 99 0.74 -1.13 -17.96
N VAL A 100 0.63 -2.05 -17.04
CA VAL A 100 1.76 -2.83 -16.54
C VAL A 100 1.31 -4.26 -16.25
N LYS A 101 2.19 -5.22 -16.56
CA LYS A 101 1.93 -6.64 -16.37
C LYS A 101 3.19 -7.29 -15.80
N HIS A 102 3.07 -7.90 -14.65
CA HIS A 102 4.17 -8.67 -14.04
C HIS A 102 4.01 -10.14 -14.43
N GLU A 103 4.69 -10.57 -15.50
CA GLU A 103 4.63 -11.97 -15.94
C GLU A 103 5.37 -12.89 -14.99
N GLN A 104 6.35 -12.34 -14.28
CA GLN A 104 7.11 -13.07 -13.28
C GLN A 104 6.36 -13.03 -11.93
N LYS A 105 6.63 -13.99 -11.09
CA LYS A 105 6.26 -13.89 -9.68
C LYS A 105 7.24 -12.90 -9.04
N LEU A 106 6.85 -11.66 -8.95
CA LEU A 106 7.73 -10.58 -8.54
C LEU A 106 7.95 -10.60 -7.02
N ASP A 107 9.17 -10.94 -6.61
CA ASP A 107 9.55 -10.94 -5.20
C ASP A 107 9.86 -9.53 -4.70
N CYS A 108 10.65 -8.78 -5.50
CA CYS A 108 10.93 -7.38 -5.18
C CYS A 108 11.26 -6.64 -6.47
N GLY A 109 10.49 -5.59 -6.73
CA GLY A 109 10.71 -4.74 -7.90
C GLY A 109 9.53 -3.82 -8.15
N GLY A 110 9.83 -2.69 -8.77
CA GLY A 110 8.83 -1.72 -9.14
C GLY A 110 8.17 -2.01 -10.47
N GLY A 111 6.98 -1.44 -10.64
CA GLY A 111 6.27 -1.36 -11.92
C GLY A 111 5.74 0.04 -12.13
N TYR A 112 6.43 1.03 -11.61
CA TYR A 112 6.05 2.44 -11.65
C TYR A 112 6.78 3.17 -12.77
N MET A 113 6.26 4.36 -13.10
CA MET A 113 6.88 5.27 -14.06
C MET A 113 7.07 6.64 -13.40
N LYS A 114 7.96 7.44 -13.98
CA LYS A 114 8.30 8.77 -13.49
C LYS A 114 8.05 9.81 -14.56
N LEU A 115 7.53 10.98 -14.15
CA LEU A 115 7.50 12.20 -14.96
C LEU A 115 8.62 13.11 -14.48
N LEU A 116 9.40 13.66 -15.42
CA LEU A 116 10.55 14.47 -15.10
C LEU A 116 10.43 15.84 -15.76
N SER A 117 11.00 16.83 -15.09
CA SER A 117 10.95 18.24 -15.52
C SER A 117 12.33 18.74 -15.89
N GLY A 118 12.35 19.76 -16.73
CA GLY A 118 13.58 20.45 -17.11
C GLY A 118 14.41 19.65 -18.10
N ASP A 119 15.72 19.86 -18.04
CA ASP A 119 16.65 19.18 -18.96
C ASP A 119 17.29 17.97 -18.26
N VAL A 120 17.02 16.81 -18.81
CA VAL A 120 17.52 15.52 -18.30
C VAL A 120 18.41 14.89 -19.35
N ASP A 121 19.58 14.42 -18.94
CA ASP A 121 20.42 13.60 -19.79
C ASP A 121 19.87 12.16 -19.76
N GLN A 122 19.11 11.82 -20.80
CA GLN A 122 18.41 10.53 -20.86
C GLN A 122 19.38 9.33 -20.84
N LYS A 123 20.61 9.52 -21.30
CA LYS A 123 21.63 8.46 -21.26
C LYS A 123 22.11 8.18 -19.82
N LYS A 124 21.90 9.12 -18.91
CA LYS A 124 22.30 9.00 -17.50
C LYS A 124 21.11 8.85 -16.55
N PHE A 125 19.90 8.76 -17.10
CA PHE A 125 18.68 8.61 -16.30
C PHE A 125 18.78 7.38 -15.40
N GLY A 126 18.64 7.59 -14.10
CA GLY A 126 18.78 6.54 -13.09
C GLY A 126 18.10 6.90 -11.78
N GLY A 127 18.39 6.14 -10.77
CA GLY A 127 17.78 6.30 -9.45
C GLY A 127 18.06 7.64 -8.79
N ASP A 128 19.19 8.25 -9.11
CA ASP A 128 19.60 9.56 -8.58
C ASP A 128 19.10 10.75 -9.41
N THR A 129 18.40 10.51 -10.51
CA THR A 129 17.85 11.58 -11.35
C THR A 129 16.62 12.19 -10.67
N PRO A 130 16.60 13.52 -10.42
CA PRO A 130 15.41 14.14 -9.86
C PRO A 130 14.19 13.94 -10.76
N TYR A 131 13.04 13.71 -10.15
CA TYR A 131 11.78 13.56 -10.87
C TYR A 131 10.72 14.48 -10.26
N SER A 132 9.61 14.65 -10.97
CA SER A 132 8.49 15.46 -10.51
C SER A 132 7.38 14.61 -9.91
N ILE A 133 7.06 13.49 -10.56
CA ILE A 133 6.01 12.57 -10.12
C ILE A 133 6.53 11.13 -10.33
N MET A 134 6.37 10.28 -9.32
CA MET A 134 6.56 8.84 -9.46
C MET A 134 5.22 8.17 -9.16
N PHE A 135 4.74 7.34 -10.07
CA PHE A 135 3.42 6.75 -9.95
C PHE A 135 3.41 5.31 -10.47
N GLY A 136 2.78 4.42 -9.73
CA GLY A 136 2.54 3.05 -10.14
C GLY A 136 2.83 2.02 -9.06
N PRO A 137 2.66 0.74 -9.37
CA PRO A 137 2.77 -0.31 -8.37
C PRO A 137 4.22 -0.57 -7.95
N ASP A 138 4.38 -0.98 -6.71
CA ASP A 138 5.64 -1.43 -6.15
C ASP A 138 5.36 -2.64 -5.26
N ILE A 139 6.11 -3.71 -5.50
CA ILE A 139 5.96 -4.98 -4.79
C ILE A 139 7.34 -5.37 -4.25
N CYS A 140 7.47 -5.52 -2.94
CA CYS A 140 8.70 -6.01 -2.34
C CYS A 140 8.39 -6.75 -1.04
N GLY A 141 8.54 -8.05 -1.08
CA GLY A 141 8.23 -8.93 0.03
C GLY A 141 6.73 -8.94 0.36
N TYR A 142 6.41 -9.23 1.60
CA TYR A 142 5.03 -9.28 2.06
C TYR A 142 4.51 -7.91 2.50
N SER A 143 5.39 -6.98 2.83
CA SER A 143 5.02 -5.69 3.43
C SER A 143 4.74 -4.60 2.40
N THR A 144 5.33 -4.68 1.20
CA THR A 144 5.16 -3.65 0.16
C THR A 144 4.39 -4.24 -1.02
N LYS A 145 3.12 -3.84 -1.16
CA LYS A 145 2.24 -4.20 -2.28
C LYS A 145 1.29 -3.03 -2.49
N LYS A 146 1.84 -1.93 -2.98
CA LYS A 146 1.11 -0.66 -3.01
C LYS A 146 1.41 0.16 -4.26
N VAL A 147 0.55 1.13 -4.52
CA VAL A 147 0.74 2.12 -5.58
C VAL A 147 1.49 3.30 -4.98
N HIS A 148 2.66 3.61 -5.53
CA HIS A 148 3.35 4.85 -5.22
C HIS A 148 2.66 6.02 -5.91
N ALA A 149 2.51 7.12 -5.19
CA ALA A 149 2.15 8.42 -5.74
C ALA A 149 3.02 9.43 -4.99
N ILE A 150 4.21 9.67 -5.52
CA ILE A 150 5.23 10.52 -4.90
C ILE A 150 5.31 11.80 -5.71
N LEU A 151 5.15 12.94 -5.04
CA LEU A 151 5.16 14.27 -5.66
C LEU A 151 6.34 15.06 -5.13
N THR A 152 7.13 15.62 -6.04
CA THR A 152 8.28 16.45 -5.66
C THR A 152 7.84 17.90 -5.61
N HIS A 153 8.09 18.55 -4.47
CA HIS A 153 7.77 19.96 -4.25
C HIS A 153 8.95 20.60 -3.53
N ASN A 154 9.50 21.67 -4.10
CA ASN A 154 10.69 22.34 -3.55
C ASN A 154 11.83 21.36 -3.29
N GLU A 155 12.13 20.53 -4.27
CA GLU A 155 13.24 19.55 -4.25
C GLU A 155 13.08 18.44 -3.21
N THR A 156 11.91 18.33 -2.57
CA THR A 156 11.61 17.29 -1.60
C THR A 156 10.53 16.35 -2.14
N ASN A 157 10.76 15.07 -2.04
CA ASN A 157 9.81 14.03 -2.44
C ASN A 157 8.82 13.79 -1.30
N HIS A 158 7.53 13.88 -1.61
CA HIS A 158 6.46 13.69 -0.63
C HIS A 158 5.62 12.48 -1.04
N LEU A 159 5.56 11.50 -0.18
CA LEU A 159 4.82 10.26 -0.41
C LEU A 159 3.37 10.45 -0.01
N ILE A 160 2.46 9.80 -0.74
CA ILE A 160 1.04 9.79 -0.33
C ILE A 160 0.91 9.09 1.03
N LYS A 161 0.10 9.67 1.92
CA LYS A 161 -0.13 9.14 3.26
C LYS A 161 -1.12 7.97 3.26
N LYS A 162 -1.97 7.92 2.25
CA LYS A 162 -2.97 6.85 2.10
C LYS A 162 -2.31 5.63 1.44
N GLU A 163 -2.52 4.46 2.01
CA GLU A 163 -2.04 3.23 1.42
C GLU A 163 -3.03 2.75 0.36
N VAL A 164 -2.56 2.64 -0.88
CA VAL A 164 -3.36 2.19 -2.02
C VAL A 164 -2.82 0.84 -2.45
N PRO A 165 -3.53 -0.26 -2.18
CA PRO A 165 -3.06 -1.58 -2.60
C PRO A 165 -2.99 -1.69 -4.12
N CYS A 166 -1.94 -2.33 -4.63
CA CYS A 166 -1.79 -2.62 -6.06
C CYS A 166 -2.26 -4.04 -6.36
N GLU A 167 -2.40 -4.32 -7.65
CA GLU A 167 -2.69 -5.68 -8.12
C GLU A 167 -1.41 -6.52 -8.05
N THR A 168 -1.56 -7.79 -7.66
CA THR A 168 -0.42 -8.68 -7.43
C THR A 168 -0.45 -9.94 -8.27
N ASP A 169 -1.40 -10.04 -9.20
CA ASP A 169 -1.46 -11.17 -10.14
C ASP A 169 -0.50 -10.95 -11.31
N GLN A 170 -0.53 -11.83 -12.29
CA GLN A 170 0.36 -11.81 -13.45
C GLN A 170 -0.35 -11.33 -14.72
N LEU A 171 -1.45 -10.60 -14.56
CA LEU A 171 -2.24 -10.05 -15.66
C LEU A 171 -1.96 -8.57 -15.84
N THR A 172 -2.36 -8.04 -17.00
CA THR A 172 -2.23 -6.61 -17.29
C THR A 172 -3.23 -5.79 -16.46
N HIS A 173 -2.73 -4.70 -15.88
CA HIS A 173 -3.56 -3.72 -15.17
C HIS A 173 -3.21 -2.32 -15.62
N VAL A 174 -4.21 -1.45 -15.65
CA VAL A 174 -4.06 -0.04 -16.01
C VAL A 174 -4.06 0.80 -14.75
N TYR A 175 -3.01 1.61 -14.58
CA TYR A 175 -2.87 2.53 -13.45
C TYR A 175 -3.02 3.96 -13.94
N THR A 176 -3.90 4.72 -13.31
CA THR A 176 -4.21 6.10 -13.71
C THR A 176 -4.13 7.04 -12.51
N PHE A 177 -3.38 8.12 -12.66
CA PHE A 177 -3.30 9.22 -11.71
C PHE A 177 -3.91 10.46 -12.33
N ILE A 178 -4.87 11.08 -11.64
CA ILE A 178 -5.52 12.32 -12.08
C ILE A 178 -5.26 13.38 -11.03
N LEU A 179 -4.72 14.51 -11.46
CA LEU A 179 -4.44 15.67 -10.61
C LEU A 179 -5.17 16.88 -11.18
N ARG A 180 -5.96 17.57 -10.36
CA ARG A 180 -6.87 18.63 -10.80
C ARG A 180 -6.45 20.00 -10.28
N PRO A 181 -6.89 21.09 -10.96
CA PRO A 181 -6.53 22.44 -10.54
C PRO A 181 -7.02 22.86 -9.15
N ASP A 182 -8.02 22.20 -8.61
CA ASP A 182 -8.48 22.45 -7.23
C ASP A 182 -7.65 21.66 -6.20
N ALA A 183 -6.54 21.06 -6.63
CA ALA A 183 -5.64 20.23 -5.82
C ALA A 183 -6.26 18.95 -5.32
N THR A 184 -7.35 18.50 -5.96
CA THR A 184 -7.88 17.13 -5.72
C THR A 184 -7.22 16.14 -6.68
N TYR A 185 -7.28 14.88 -6.32
CA TYR A 185 -6.69 13.80 -7.11
C TYR A 185 -7.56 12.57 -7.10
N SER A 186 -7.32 11.71 -8.07
CA SER A 186 -7.88 10.35 -8.09
C SER A 186 -6.79 9.36 -8.52
N ILE A 187 -6.79 8.18 -7.93
CA ILE A 187 -5.98 7.04 -8.35
C ILE A 187 -6.95 5.93 -8.76
N LEU A 188 -6.79 5.45 -10.00
CA LEU A 188 -7.63 4.39 -10.54
C LEU A 188 -6.78 3.18 -10.92
N ILE A 189 -7.34 2.00 -10.73
CA ILE A 189 -6.79 0.74 -11.25
C ILE A 189 -7.89 0.11 -12.10
N ASP A 190 -7.57 -0.17 -13.34
CA ASP A 190 -8.51 -0.77 -14.32
C ASP A 190 -9.79 0.06 -14.45
N ASN A 191 -9.62 1.38 -14.52
CA ASN A 191 -10.69 2.38 -14.64
C ASN A 191 -11.63 2.46 -13.42
N VAL A 192 -11.25 1.83 -12.30
CA VAL A 192 -12.02 1.90 -11.04
C VAL A 192 -11.27 2.77 -10.04
N GLU A 193 -11.93 3.80 -9.52
CA GLU A 193 -11.31 4.69 -8.54
C GLU A 193 -11.05 3.93 -7.23
N LYS A 194 -9.78 3.88 -6.83
CA LYS A 194 -9.35 3.20 -5.61
C LYS A 194 -9.08 4.18 -4.47
N GLN A 195 -8.70 5.41 -4.79
CA GLN A 195 -8.42 6.44 -3.79
C GLN A 195 -8.66 7.80 -4.43
N SER A 196 -9.21 8.73 -3.65
CA SER A 196 -9.37 10.13 -4.03
C SER A 196 -9.24 11.01 -2.79
N GLY A 197 -9.02 12.29 -3.01
CA GLY A 197 -8.87 13.25 -1.92
C GLY A 197 -8.19 14.51 -2.41
N SER A 198 -7.42 15.15 -1.54
CA SER A 198 -6.73 16.38 -1.88
C SER A 198 -5.25 16.30 -1.51
N LEU A 199 -4.43 17.13 -2.17
CA LEU A 199 -3.01 17.28 -1.85
C LEU A 199 -2.81 17.81 -0.42
N TYR A 200 -3.77 18.58 0.09
CA TYR A 200 -3.69 19.14 1.44
C TYR A 200 -3.81 18.08 2.53
N SER A 201 -4.66 17.09 2.31
CA SER A 201 -4.97 16.08 3.32
C SER A 201 -4.10 14.82 3.20
N ASP A 202 -3.73 14.43 1.96
CA ASP A 202 -3.15 13.11 1.72
C ASP A 202 -1.65 13.12 1.44
N TRP A 203 -1.03 14.31 1.42
CA TRP A 203 0.41 14.51 1.43
C TRP A 203 0.76 15.55 2.48
N ASP A 204 2.00 15.55 2.94
CA ASP A 204 2.50 16.55 3.90
C ASP A 204 3.36 17.60 3.18
N ILE A 205 2.85 18.12 2.04
CA ILE A 205 3.57 19.12 1.23
C ILE A 205 3.61 20.47 1.93
N LEU A 206 2.45 20.90 2.47
CA LEU A 206 2.33 22.15 3.24
C LEU A 206 2.09 21.82 4.71
N PRO A 207 2.42 22.73 5.64
CA PRO A 207 2.00 22.55 7.03
C PRO A 207 0.48 22.37 7.11
N PRO A 208 -0.05 21.67 8.14
CA PRO A 208 -1.49 21.46 8.24
C PRO A 208 -2.24 22.77 8.48
N LYS A 209 -3.46 22.85 7.93
CA LYS A 209 -4.33 24.05 8.09
C LYS A 209 -4.76 24.22 9.54
N LYS A 210 -4.95 23.12 10.26
CA LYS A 210 -5.39 23.10 11.64
C LYS A 210 -4.37 22.35 12.49
N ILE A 211 -4.12 22.87 13.68
CA ILE A 211 -3.23 22.23 14.66
C ILE A 211 -3.94 22.19 16.00
N LYS A 212 -3.49 21.30 16.88
CA LYS A 212 -3.93 21.31 18.28
C LYS A 212 -3.45 22.60 18.94
N ASP A 213 -4.33 23.25 19.69
CA ASP A 213 -4.01 24.49 20.38
C ASP A 213 -2.86 24.23 21.38
N PRO A 214 -1.65 24.77 21.16
CA PRO A 214 -0.54 24.52 22.06
C PRO A 214 -0.70 25.20 23.44
N SER A 215 -1.60 26.18 23.54
CA SER A 215 -1.89 26.86 24.80
C SER A 215 -3.00 26.19 25.59
N ALA A 216 -3.74 25.25 25.02
CA ALA A 216 -4.80 24.54 25.69
C ALA A 216 -4.23 23.59 26.73
N LYS A 217 -4.83 23.58 27.89
CA LYS A 217 -4.45 22.70 29.00
C LYS A 217 -5.62 21.78 29.34
N LYS A 218 -5.30 20.55 29.66
CA LYS A 218 -6.30 19.59 30.14
C LYS A 218 -6.93 20.12 31.43
N PRO A 219 -8.25 20.20 31.50
CA PRO A 219 -8.92 20.62 32.77
C PRO A 219 -8.55 19.67 33.90
N GLU A 220 -8.34 20.24 35.09
CA GLU A 220 -7.98 19.44 36.26
C GLU A 220 -9.09 18.47 36.67
N ASP A 221 -10.33 18.81 36.34
CA ASP A 221 -11.51 17.98 36.64
C ASP A 221 -11.85 17.00 35.49
N TRP A 222 -11.01 16.88 34.48
CA TRP A 222 -11.25 15.93 33.39
C TRP A 222 -11.10 14.50 33.91
N ASP A 223 -12.11 13.68 33.72
CA ASP A 223 -12.11 12.29 34.19
C ASP A 223 -11.51 11.35 33.14
N ASP A 224 -10.33 10.82 33.43
CA ASP A 224 -9.60 9.90 32.56
C ASP A 224 -10.06 8.46 32.71
N LYS A 225 -10.92 8.16 33.66
CA LYS A 225 -11.33 6.78 33.93
C LYS A 225 -12.57 6.41 33.14
N GLU A 226 -12.39 5.55 32.16
CA GLU A 226 -13.50 5.01 31.36
C GLU A 226 -14.42 4.12 32.20
N PHE A 227 -13.84 3.40 33.14
CA PHE A 227 -14.57 2.50 34.04
C PHE A 227 -14.27 2.86 35.48
N ILE A 228 -15.29 2.79 36.31
CA ILE A 228 -15.19 3.05 37.75
C ILE A 228 -15.81 1.88 38.51
N ASP A 229 -15.48 1.79 39.81
CA ASP A 229 -16.12 0.81 40.69
C ASP A 229 -17.60 1.17 40.83
N ASP A 230 -18.45 0.17 40.74
CA ASP A 230 -19.90 0.35 40.92
C ASP A 230 -20.15 0.76 42.39
N PRO A 231 -20.66 1.97 42.66
CA PRO A 231 -20.92 2.40 44.04
C PRO A 231 -22.04 1.61 44.71
N GLU A 232 -22.86 0.90 43.93
CA GLU A 232 -23.92 0.07 44.49
C GLU A 232 -23.47 -1.35 44.77
N ASP A 233 -22.33 -1.77 44.26
CA ASP A 233 -21.76 -3.09 44.52
C ASP A 233 -20.97 -3.04 45.82
N LYS A 234 -21.50 -3.62 46.87
CA LYS A 234 -20.91 -3.61 48.18
C LYS A 234 -20.36 -4.96 48.55
N LYS A 235 -19.26 -4.93 49.31
CA LYS A 235 -18.63 -6.15 49.82
C LYS A 235 -19.64 -6.99 50.62
N PRO A 236 -19.85 -8.24 50.29
CA PRO A 236 -20.75 -9.10 51.10
C PRO A 236 -20.25 -9.25 52.53
N GLU A 237 -21.19 -9.32 53.44
CA GLU A 237 -20.86 -9.56 54.86
C GLU A 237 -20.18 -10.93 54.98
N GLY A 238 -19.10 -10.96 55.74
CA GLY A 238 -18.34 -12.20 55.99
C GLY A 238 -17.35 -12.55 54.85
N TYR A 239 -17.24 -11.73 53.82
CA TYR A 239 -16.35 -12.02 52.70
C TYR A 239 -14.88 -12.17 53.12
N ASP A 240 -14.44 -11.27 54.01
CA ASP A 240 -13.05 -11.27 54.53
C ASP A 240 -12.78 -12.41 55.52
N ASP A 241 -13.83 -13.05 56.01
CA ASP A 241 -13.71 -14.19 56.94
C ASP A 241 -13.45 -15.54 56.24
N ILE A 242 -13.55 -15.58 54.92
CA ILE A 242 -13.29 -16.80 54.12
C ILE A 242 -11.77 -17.02 54.07
N PRO A 243 -11.27 -18.12 54.64
CA PRO A 243 -9.83 -18.35 54.61
C PRO A 243 -9.33 -18.77 53.25
N GLU A 244 -8.08 -18.43 52.96
CA GLU A 244 -7.41 -18.78 51.71
C GLU A 244 -7.20 -20.28 51.58
N GLU A 245 -6.94 -20.94 52.71
CA GLU A 245 -6.72 -22.38 52.73
C GLU A 245 -7.65 -23.01 53.73
N ILE A 246 -8.07 -24.23 53.45
CA ILE A 246 -8.88 -25.06 54.36
C ILE A 246 -8.20 -26.41 54.54
N THR A 247 -8.52 -27.08 55.66
CA THR A 247 -8.08 -28.44 55.92
C THR A 247 -8.68 -29.37 54.84
N ASP A 248 -7.88 -30.21 54.25
CA ASP A 248 -8.34 -31.16 53.21
C ASP A 248 -9.37 -32.12 53.82
N PRO A 249 -10.65 -32.02 53.39
CA PRO A 249 -11.71 -32.86 53.98
C PRO A 249 -11.59 -34.35 53.56
N GLU A 250 -10.80 -34.62 52.52
CA GLU A 250 -10.60 -35.98 52.02
C GLU A 250 -9.33 -36.63 52.59
N ALA A 251 -8.50 -35.88 53.26
CA ALA A 251 -7.27 -36.41 53.88
C ALA A 251 -7.61 -37.33 55.02
N LYS A 252 -6.95 -38.45 55.08
CA LYS A 252 -7.10 -39.46 56.12
C LYS A 252 -5.75 -39.68 56.80
N LYS A 253 -5.81 -39.89 58.13
CA LYS A 253 -4.61 -40.22 58.87
C LYS A 253 -4.04 -41.55 58.30
N PRO A 254 -2.77 -41.60 57.94
CA PRO A 254 -2.16 -42.86 57.49
C PRO A 254 -2.25 -43.94 58.58
N GLU A 255 -2.48 -45.15 58.12
CA GLU A 255 -2.61 -46.30 59.09
C GLU A 255 -1.31 -46.58 59.85
N ASP A 256 -0.20 -46.20 59.28
CA ASP A 256 1.13 -46.38 59.87
C ASP A 256 1.61 -45.14 60.70
N TRP A 257 0.76 -44.12 60.89
CA TRP A 257 1.10 -42.93 61.65
C TRP A 257 0.98 -43.22 63.15
N ASP A 258 2.05 -42.97 63.89
CA ASP A 258 2.06 -43.18 65.34
C ASP A 258 2.16 -41.83 66.07
N ASP A 259 1.07 -41.46 66.77
CA ASP A 259 0.98 -40.17 67.48
C ASP A 259 2.05 -40.00 68.57
N GLU A 260 2.59 -41.11 69.12
CA GLU A 260 3.65 -41.04 70.13
C GLU A 260 5.05 -40.78 69.52
N GLU A 261 5.27 -41.29 68.30
CA GLU A 261 6.57 -41.10 67.60
C GLU A 261 6.54 -39.92 66.62
N ASP A 262 5.41 -39.74 65.86
CA ASP A 262 5.30 -38.76 64.79
C ASP A 262 4.57 -37.48 65.21
N GLY A 263 3.99 -37.46 66.45
CA GLY A 263 3.19 -36.34 66.92
C GLY A 263 1.74 -36.43 66.43
N GLU A 264 0.91 -35.56 66.96
CA GLU A 264 -0.53 -35.56 66.64
C GLU A 264 -0.72 -35.23 65.15
N TRP A 265 -1.43 -36.14 64.42
CA TRP A 265 -1.66 -35.94 62.98
C TRP A 265 -2.62 -34.81 62.70
N THR A 266 -2.24 -33.94 61.79
CA THR A 266 -3.11 -32.88 61.28
C THR A 266 -3.23 -33.02 59.74
N ALA A 267 -4.44 -32.90 59.24
CA ALA A 267 -4.68 -32.97 57.83
C ALA A 267 -3.97 -31.84 57.10
N PRO A 268 -3.39 -32.08 55.92
CA PRO A 268 -2.78 -30.97 55.14
C PRO A 268 -3.83 -29.98 54.71
N THR A 269 -3.38 -28.75 54.44
CA THR A 269 -4.26 -27.68 53.92
C THR A 269 -4.26 -27.72 52.38
N ILE A 270 -5.40 -27.36 51.84
CA ILE A 270 -5.60 -27.21 50.39
C ILE A 270 -6.18 -25.81 50.12
N PRO A 271 -6.01 -25.30 48.89
CA PRO A 271 -6.65 -24.01 48.56
C PRO A 271 -8.18 -24.12 48.71
N ASN A 272 -8.75 -23.10 49.33
CA ASN A 272 -10.19 -23.02 49.59
C ASN A 272 -10.90 -22.64 48.26
N PRO A 273 -11.76 -23.50 47.73
CA PRO A 273 -12.50 -23.18 46.51
C PRO A 273 -13.48 -22.01 46.66
N GLU A 274 -13.86 -21.71 47.87
CA GLU A 274 -14.74 -20.54 48.14
C GLU A 274 -13.99 -19.23 48.26
N TYR A 275 -12.67 -19.28 48.38
CA TYR A 275 -11.82 -18.08 48.45
C TYR A 275 -11.56 -17.55 47.05
N LYS A 276 -11.95 -16.33 46.79
CA LYS A 276 -11.85 -15.68 45.48
C LYS A 276 -10.91 -14.46 45.49
N GLY A 277 -10.03 -14.41 46.45
CA GLY A 277 -9.10 -13.31 46.62
C GLY A 277 -9.71 -12.10 47.29
N PRO A 278 -8.96 -11.00 47.36
CA PRO A 278 -9.50 -9.74 47.96
C PRO A 278 -10.70 -9.25 47.18
N TRP A 279 -11.69 -8.74 47.89
CA TRP A 279 -12.90 -8.27 47.23
C TRP A 279 -12.64 -7.05 46.36
N LYS A 280 -13.22 -7.05 45.18
CA LYS A 280 -13.18 -5.94 44.21
C LYS A 280 -14.59 -5.68 43.71
N ALA A 281 -14.99 -4.41 43.71
CA ALA A 281 -16.29 -4.01 43.18
C ALA A 281 -16.31 -4.26 41.64
N LYS A 282 -17.49 -4.55 41.13
CA LYS A 282 -17.71 -4.62 39.69
C LYS A 282 -17.34 -3.31 39.03
N LYS A 283 -16.79 -3.37 37.85
CA LYS A 283 -16.50 -2.17 37.05
C LYS A 283 -17.73 -1.84 36.18
N ILE A 284 -18.12 -0.58 36.21
CA ILE A 284 -19.18 -0.04 35.35
C ILE A 284 -18.60 1.11 34.52
N LYS A 285 -19.26 1.43 33.43
CA LYS A 285 -18.89 2.59 32.64
C LYS A 285 -19.07 3.86 33.48
N ASN A 286 -18.06 4.71 33.45
CA ASN A 286 -18.10 5.97 34.16
C ASN A 286 -19.05 6.93 33.44
N PRO A 287 -20.17 7.35 34.06
CA PRO A 287 -21.10 8.28 33.39
C PRO A 287 -20.51 9.66 33.14
N ASN A 288 -19.42 10.01 33.81
CA ASN A 288 -18.74 11.30 33.66
C ASN A 288 -17.61 11.24 32.63
N TYR A 289 -17.35 10.07 32.06
CA TYR A 289 -16.26 9.89 31.06
C TYR A 289 -16.69 10.43 29.72
N LYS A 290 -15.91 11.39 29.20
CA LYS A 290 -16.17 12.06 27.93
C LYS A 290 -15.15 11.68 26.84
N GLY A 291 -14.39 10.62 27.09
CA GLY A 291 -13.29 10.22 26.23
C GLY A 291 -11.97 10.78 26.71
N LYS A 292 -10.90 10.43 26.03
CA LYS A 292 -9.58 10.99 26.31
C LYS A 292 -9.57 12.47 25.93
N TRP A 293 -8.98 13.29 26.78
CA TRP A 293 -8.92 14.73 26.50
C TRP A 293 -8.09 14.99 25.25
N LYS A 294 -8.61 15.85 24.39
CA LYS A 294 -7.92 16.33 23.19
C LYS A 294 -7.97 17.84 23.17
N ALA A 295 -6.82 18.46 22.88
CA ALA A 295 -6.78 19.90 22.71
C ALA A 295 -7.69 20.34 21.56
N PRO A 296 -8.37 21.47 21.67
CA PRO A 296 -9.19 21.96 20.55
C PRO A 296 -8.32 22.31 19.37
N MET A 297 -8.87 22.13 18.16
CA MET A 297 -8.17 22.44 16.92
C MET A 297 -8.34 23.93 16.62
N ILE A 298 -7.23 24.58 16.29
CA ILE A 298 -7.19 25.99 15.90
C ILE A 298 -6.53 26.15 14.53
N ASP A 299 -6.71 27.28 13.89
CA ASP A 299 -6.02 27.60 12.65
C ASP A 299 -4.51 27.67 12.92
N ASN A 300 -3.74 27.03 12.05
CA ASN A 300 -2.28 27.03 12.17
C ASN A 300 -1.73 28.37 11.68
N PRO A 301 -1.08 29.17 12.54
CA PRO A 301 -0.52 30.45 12.10
C PRO A 301 0.63 30.31 11.09
N ASP A 302 1.27 29.15 11.03
CA ASP A 302 2.37 28.87 10.10
C ASP A 302 1.88 28.40 8.73
N PHE A 303 0.58 28.17 8.56
CA PHE A 303 0.02 27.73 7.27
C PHE A 303 -0.07 28.90 6.31
N LYS A 304 0.54 28.72 5.14
CA LYS A 304 0.38 29.63 4.00
C LYS A 304 -0.06 28.81 2.80
N ASP A 305 -1.19 29.16 2.22
CA ASP A 305 -1.71 28.44 1.06
C ASP A 305 -0.86 28.69 -0.17
N ASP A 306 -0.80 27.66 -1.03
CA ASP A 306 -0.18 27.74 -2.34
C ASP A 306 -1.24 27.34 -3.37
N PRO A 307 -1.84 28.30 -4.09
CA PRO A 307 -2.85 27.95 -5.10
C PRO A 307 -2.28 27.19 -6.29
N ASP A 308 -0.95 27.20 -6.46
CA ASP A 308 -0.26 26.42 -7.50
C ASP A 308 0.33 25.12 -6.95
N LEU A 309 -0.16 24.63 -5.80
CA LEU A 309 0.33 23.40 -5.18
C LEU A 309 0.32 22.19 -6.13
N TYR A 310 -0.68 22.14 -7.01
CA TYR A 310 -0.86 21.05 -7.99
C TYR A 310 0.01 21.23 -9.25
N VAL A 311 0.66 22.38 -9.44
CA VAL A 311 1.30 22.74 -10.72
C VAL A 311 2.71 22.14 -10.83
N PHE A 312 2.95 21.47 -11.95
CA PHE A 312 4.28 21.03 -12.40
C PHE A 312 4.56 21.79 -13.70
N PRO A 313 5.36 22.86 -13.65
CA PRO A 313 5.40 23.83 -14.76
C PRO A 313 6.23 23.42 -15.97
N LYS A 314 7.11 22.42 -15.85
CA LYS A 314 8.08 22.10 -16.91
C LYS A 314 8.21 20.60 -17.16
N LEU A 315 7.07 19.89 -17.19
CA LEU A 315 7.09 18.45 -17.47
C LEU A 315 7.57 18.20 -18.90
N LYS A 316 8.52 17.31 -19.09
CA LYS A 316 9.20 17.13 -20.36
C LYS A 316 9.56 15.67 -20.69
N TYR A 317 9.65 14.79 -19.69
CA TYR A 317 10.05 13.38 -19.88
C TYR A 317 9.14 12.44 -19.13
N VAL A 318 8.99 11.25 -19.67
CA VAL A 318 8.40 10.11 -19.00
C VAL A 318 9.40 8.95 -19.07
N GLY A 319 9.56 8.23 -17.98
CA GLY A 319 10.51 7.13 -17.97
C GLY A 319 10.17 6.06 -16.96
N VAL A 320 10.75 4.90 -17.20
CA VAL A 320 10.79 3.80 -16.26
C VAL A 320 12.20 3.74 -15.70
N GLU A 321 12.33 3.78 -14.41
CA GLU A 321 13.60 3.57 -13.72
C GLU A 321 13.31 2.70 -12.50
N LEU A 322 13.84 1.49 -12.48
CA LEU A 322 13.54 0.57 -11.41
C LEU A 322 14.63 -0.51 -11.29
N TRP A 323 14.69 -1.08 -10.10
CA TRP A 323 15.46 -2.28 -9.81
C TRP A 323 14.51 -3.47 -9.76
N GLN A 324 14.90 -4.59 -10.34
CA GLN A 324 14.11 -5.81 -10.26
C GLN A 324 15.00 -7.02 -9.96
N VAL A 325 14.60 -7.78 -8.95
CA VAL A 325 15.20 -9.08 -8.63
C VAL A 325 14.84 -10.09 -9.74
N LYS A 326 13.55 -10.15 -10.10
CA LYS A 326 13.06 -10.97 -11.21
C LYS A 326 12.51 -10.06 -12.29
N SER A 327 12.98 -10.24 -13.52
CA SER A 327 12.52 -9.51 -14.69
C SER A 327 11.25 -10.14 -15.27
N GLY A 328 10.61 -9.43 -16.18
CA GLY A 328 9.38 -9.87 -16.84
C GLY A 328 8.24 -8.88 -16.70
N THR A 329 8.52 -7.65 -16.29
CA THR A 329 7.51 -6.59 -16.21
C THR A 329 7.36 -5.91 -17.55
N LEU A 330 6.15 -5.93 -18.10
CA LEU A 330 5.80 -5.41 -19.42
C LEU A 330 5.02 -4.10 -19.24
N PHE A 331 5.50 -3.04 -19.87
CA PHE A 331 4.87 -1.71 -19.88
C PHE A 331 4.31 -1.41 -21.25
N ASP A 332 3.14 -0.77 -21.29
CA ASP A 332 2.48 -0.42 -22.54
C ASP A 332 1.49 0.74 -22.33
N ASN A 333 1.00 1.29 -23.42
CA ASN A 333 -0.14 2.22 -23.46
C ASN A 333 0.01 3.40 -22.50
N VAL A 334 1.14 4.11 -22.62
CA VAL A 334 1.40 5.32 -21.81
C VAL A 334 0.59 6.48 -22.37
N VAL A 335 -0.15 7.16 -21.52
CA VAL A 335 -0.95 8.34 -21.89
C VAL A 335 -0.69 9.45 -20.87
N ILE A 336 -0.32 10.63 -21.36
CA ILE A 336 -0.22 11.85 -20.56
C ILE A 336 -1.11 12.88 -21.26
N CYS A 337 -2.19 13.30 -20.59
CA CYS A 337 -3.20 14.17 -21.21
C CYS A 337 -3.88 15.04 -20.14
N ASP A 338 -4.84 15.86 -20.57
CA ASP A 338 -5.62 16.70 -19.67
C ASP A 338 -7.08 16.24 -19.51
N ASP A 339 -7.45 15.13 -20.12
CA ASP A 339 -8.84 14.67 -20.14
C ASP A 339 -8.94 13.25 -19.57
N PRO A 340 -9.52 13.08 -18.37
CA PRO A 340 -9.72 11.73 -17.80
C PRO A 340 -10.57 10.80 -18.69
N GLU A 341 -11.54 11.34 -19.43
CA GLU A 341 -12.39 10.53 -20.30
C GLU A 341 -11.60 9.97 -21.50
N TYR A 342 -10.64 10.77 -22.03
CA TYR A 342 -9.75 10.27 -23.07
C TYR A 342 -8.91 9.10 -22.58
N ALA A 343 -8.29 9.24 -21.43
CA ALA A 343 -7.47 8.16 -20.84
C ALA A 343 -8.31 6.92 -20.56
N LYS A 344 -9.53 7.12 -20.04
CA LYS A 344 -10.47 6.02 -19.78
C LYS A 344 -10.79 5.26 -21.07
N SER A 345 -11.03 5.96 -22.17
CA SER A 345 -11.34 5.34 -23.46
C SER A 345 -10.15 4.54 -24.01
N ILE A 346 -8.93 5.07 -23.85
CA ILE A 346 -7.72 4.33 -24.27
C ILE A 346 -7.59 3.04 -23.47
N ALA A 347 -7.80 3.09 -22.16
CA ALA A 347 -7.75 1.89 -21.32
C ALA A 347 -8.78 0.84 -21.75
N GLU A 348 -10.00 1.28 -22.06
CA GLU A 348 -11.07 0.37 -22.51
C GLU A 348 -10.76 -0.25 -23.88
N GLU A 349 -10.17 0.51 -24.79
CA GLU A 349 -9.84 0.04 -26.14
C GLU A 349 -8.60 -0.85 -26.19
N THR A 350 -7.74 -0.78 -25.17
CA THR A 350 -6.54 -1.60 -25.10
C THR A 350 -6.76 -2.74 -24.09
N TRP A 351 -6.50 -2.49 -22.81
CA TRP A 351 -6.69 -3.47 -21.75
C TRP A 351 -8.12 -4.03 -21.73
N GLY A 352 -9.11 -3.17 -21.84
CA GLY A 352 -10.51 -3.57 -21.74
C GLY A 352 -10.94 -4.59 -22.77
N LYS A 353 -10.45 -4.47 -24.02
CA LYS A 353 -10.74 -5.41 -25.10
C LYS A 353 -9.95 -6.71 -24.99
N GLN A 354 -8.80 -6.69 -24.31
CA GLN A 354 -7.88 -7.83 -24.27
C GLN A 354 -7.96 -8.63 -22.96
N LYS A 355 -8.50 -8.08 -21.90
CA LYS A 355 -8.41 -8.66 -20.56
C LYS A 355 -9.02 -10.07 -20.46
N ASP A 356 -10.13 -10.33 -21.10
CA ASP A 356 -10.79 -11.64 -21.04
C ASP A 356 -10.00 -12.71 -21.79
N ALA A 357 -9.48 -12.38 -22.98
CA ALA A 357 -8.62 -13.28 -23.74
C ALA A 357 -7.29 -13.54 -23.01
N GLU A 358 -6.71 -12.52 -22.40
CA GLU A 358 -5.49 -12.64 -21.61
C GLU A 358 -5.71 -13.57 -20.42
N LYS A 359 -6.79 -13.37 -19.69
CA LYS A 359 -7.13 -14.19 -18.54
C LYS A 359 -7.32 -15.67 -18.93
N ALA A 360 -8.06 -15.91 -20.02
CA ALA A 360 -8.28 -17.27 -20.52
C ALA A 360 -6.95 -17.94 -20.92
N ALA A 361 -6.08 -17.21 -21.62
CA ALA A 361 -4.76 -17.72 -22.03
C ALA A 361 -3.87 -18.00 -20.79
N PHE A 362 -3.94 -17.15 -19.78
CA PHE A 362 -3.22 -17.35 -18.53
C PHE A 362 -3.68 -18.61 -17.80
N GLU A 363 -4.98 -18.80 -17.70
CA GLU A 363 -5.56 -19.98 -17.04
C GLU A 363 -5.17 -21.27 -17.78
N GLU A 364 -5.15 -21.24 -19.10
CA GLU A 364 -4.70 -22.37 -19.92
C GLU A 364 -3.21 -22.66 -19.69
N ALA A 365 -2.38 -21.62 -19.64
CA ALA A 365 -0.94 -21.77 -19.38
C ALA A 365 -0.68 -22.35 -17.98
N GLU A 366 -1.43 -21.91 -16.97
CA GLU A 366 -1.32 -22.42 -15.61
C GLU A 366 -1.72 -23.90 -15.53
N LYS A 367 -2.78 -24.28 -16.23
CA LYS A 367 -3.24 -25.67 -16.30
C LYS A 367 -2.17 -26.57 -16.92
N LYS A 368 -1.56 -26.13 -18.03
CA LYS A 368 -0.47 -26.87 -18.69
C LYS A 368 0.75 -27.02 -17.77
N ARG A 369 1.10 -25.96 -17.07
CA ARG A 369 2.21 -25.99 -16.10
C ARG A 369 1.96 -27.00 -14.99
N GLU A 370 0.76 -27.00 -14.42
CA GLU A 370 0.36 -27.93 -13.38
C GLU A 370 0.39 -29.39 -13.86
N GLU A 371 -0.09 -29.63 -15.09
CA GLU A 371 -0.05 -30.96 -15.70
C GLU A 371 1.39 -31.44 -15.91
N GLU A 372 2.29 -30.57 -16.37
CA GLU A 372 3.71 -30.90 -16.57
C GLU A 372 4.41 -31.18 -15.24
N GLU A 373 4.13 -30.39 -14.21
CA GLU A 373 4.68 -30.61 -12.87
C GLU A 373 4.21 -31.93 -12.27
N SER A 374 2.93 -32.28 -12.48
CA SER A 374 2.37 -33.54 -12.05
C SER A 374 3.04 -34.74 -12.73
N LYS A 375 3.33 -34.64 -14.04
CA LYS A 375 4.02 -35.69 -14.80
C LYS A 375 5.49 -35.86 -14.38
N ASN A 376 6.13 -34.78 -13.92
CA ASN A 376 7.53 -34.76 -13.55
C ASN A 376 7.75 -34.94 -12.05
N ALA A 377 6.68 -35.05 -11.26
CA ALA A 377 6.77 -35.28 -9.81
C ALA A 377 7.42 -36.65 -9.54
N PRO A 378 8.40 -36.78 -8.64
CA PRO A 378 8.97 -38.07 -8.30
C PRO A 378 7.88 -38.96 -7.70
N ALA A 379 7.85 -40.24 -8.11
CA ALA A 379 6.93 -41.23 -7.57
C ALA A 379 7.18 -41.32 -6.06
N GLU A 380 6.09 -41.25 -5.24
CA GLU A 380 6.19 -41.47 -3.82
C GLU A 380 6.66 -42.90 -3.60
N SER A 381 7.88 -43.08 -3.14
CA SER A 381 8.35 -44.38 -2.68
C SER A 381 7.72 -44.64 -1.33
N ASP A 382 7.01 -45.74 -1.23
CA ASP A 382 6.54 -46.31 0.05
C ASP A 382 7.80 -46.63 0.85
N ALA A 383 8.18 -45.74 1.74
CA ALA A 383 9.20 -46.04 2.73
C ALA A 383 8.51 -46.69 3.92
N GLU A 384 8.72 -47.98 4.06
CA GLU A 384 8.32 -48.71 5.26
C GLU A 384 9.09 -48.15 6.46
N GLU A 385 8.36 -47.79 7.50
CA GLU A 385 8.91 -47.37 8.77
C GLU A 385 9.64 -48.52 9.42
N ASP A 386 10.94 -48.39 9.64
CA ASP A 386 11.65 -49.22 10.59
C ASP A 386 12.00 -48.36 11.80
N ASP A 387 11.29 -48.64 12.87
CA ASP A 387 11.54 -48.12 14.22
C ASP A 387 12.83 -48.72 14.77
N GLU A 388 13.84 -47.92 14.99
CA GLU A 388 14.85 -48.24 16.00
C GLU A 388 15.23 -46.97 16.78
N ALA A 389 14.87 -47.02 18.05
CA ALA A 389 15.24 -46.04 19.05
C ALA A 389 16.70 -46.22 19.46
N ASP A 390 17.43 -45.15 19.58
CA ASP A 390 18.63 -45.17 20.43
C ASP A 390 18.79 -43.81 21.13
N GLU A 391 18.86 -43.94 22.44
CA GLU A 391 19.08 -42.84 23.39
C GLU A 391 20.57 -42.53 23.50
N ALA A 392 20.92 -41.28 23.67
CA ALA A 392 22.00 -40.78 24.56
C ALA A 392 22.14 -39.30 24.32
N ASP A 393 21.96 -38.53 25.25
CA ASP A 393 22.59 -38.04 26.47
C ASP A 393 23.55 -36.88 26.25
N SER A 394 23.14 -35.78 26.82
CA SER A 394 23.87 -34.74 27.57
C SER A 394 24.93 -33.83 26.89
N ASP A 395 24.87 -32.64 27.11
CA ASP A 395 25.43 -31.65 28.02
C ASP A 395 25.86 -30.36 27.37
N ASP A 396 25.22 -29.36 27.85
CA ASP A 396 25.74 -28.09 28.42
C ASP A 396 26.85 -27.30 27.69
N ALA A 397 26.58 -26.08 27.38
CA ALA A 397 27.30 -24.94 27.93
C ALA A 397 26.90 -23.59 27.32
N ASP A 398 26.61 -22.69 28.24
CA ASP A 398 26.52 -21.24 28.12
C ASP A 398 27.61 -20.61 27.23
N ASP A 399 27.24 -19.60 26.46
CA ASP A 399 27.98 -18.36 26.56
C ASP A 399 27.22 -17.17 25.96
N LYS A 400 27.17 -16.13 26.76
CA LYS A 400 26.63 -14.79 26.44
C LYS A 400 27.64 -14.00 25.62
N SER A 401 27.19 -13.27 24.62
CA SER A 401 27.78 -11.95 24.37
C SER A 401 26.85 -11.04 23.60
N ASP A 402 26.64 -9.96 24.24
CA ASP A 402 26.02 -8.71 23.86
C ASP A 402 26.79 -8.04 22.72
N SER A 403 26.11 -7.60 21.68
CA SER A 403 26.58 -6.45 20.92
C SER A 403 25.46 -5.81 20.13
N LYS A 404 25.21 -4.59 20.51
CA LYS A 404 24.39 -3.62 19.79
C LYS A 404 25.08 -3.24 18.48
N ASP A 405 24.33 -3.22 17.41
CA ASP A 405 24.66 -2.33 16.30
C ASP A 405 23.39 -1.83 15.64
N GLU A 406 23.26 -0.53 15.72
CA GLU A 406 22.23 0.23 15.00
C GLU A 406 22.64 0.30 13.53
N ASP A 407 21.77 -0.17 12.66
CA ASP A 407 21.94 0.09 11.24
C ASP A 407 20.72 0.80 10.71
N THR A 408 20.94 2.05 10.37
CA THR A 408 19.99 2.88 9.65
C THR A 408 20.10 2.58 8.15
N HIS A 409 19.08 1.97 7.60
CA HIS A 409 19.00 1.82 6.16
C HIS A 409 18.23 2.99 5.55
N ASP A 410 18.95 3.80 4.80
CA ASP A 410 18.37 4.82 3.95
C ASP A 410 17.70 4.16 2.74
N GLU A 411 16.44 4.49 2.54
CA GLU A 411 15.69 4.04 1.38
C GLU A 411 16.14 4.78 0.11
N LEU A 412 16.47 4.03 -0.90
CA LEU A 412 16.62 4.51 -2.26
C LEU A 412 15.32 4.43 -3.03
#